data_e358bb688f753d2355ed3b848b6d5010
#
_entry.id   e358bb688f753d2355ed3b848b6d5010
#
_cell.length_a   1.000
_cell.length_b   1.000
_cell.length_c   1.000
_cell.angle_alpha   90.00
_cell.angle_beta   90.00
_cell.angle_gamma   90.00
#
_symmetry.space_group_name_H-M   'P 1'
#
loop_
_entity.id
_entity.type
_entity.pdbx_description
1 polymer ?
#
loop_
_entity_poly.entity_id
_entity_poly.type
_entity_poly.pdbx_seq_one_letter_code
_entity_poly.pdbx_strand_id
1 'polypeptide(L)'
;MPLDMLQYICDAYDIPHGQCIRSGRYLNLEDLSKLPNLTGKELSEVLPSPMQIPAFDRAPTMFEVIRQRDFLIHFPYQSFSYLTRFLTEAADNPNVTDIKLTQYRVAENSEIIDRLLYAAQKGKQVTVYVEIKARFDEENNIITSELMRKSGIRVVYSTPGLKVHAKALLIKCSTLHKNQPQAYAFLSTGNFNENTARIYSDMGLFTINREITSELDKLFSILDGSSNDRYFQTLLVAQFNMVDVLKQKINLSNSLVISLFIVNKPI
;
A
#
# COMPACT_ATOMS: atom_id res chain seq x y z
N MET A 1 1.84 31.34 23.51
CA MET A 1 2.80 30.91 24.54
C MET A 1 3.38 32.15 25.21
N PRO A 2 3.42 32.25 26.55
CA PRO A 2 4.11 33.33 27.27
C PRO A 2 5.59 33.38 26.88
N LEU A 3 6.18 34.60 26.94
CA LEU A 3 7.57 34.81 26.52
C LEU A 3 8.58 34.11 27.42
N ASP A 4 8.30 34.07 28.73
CA ASP A 4 9.12 33.36 29.72
C ASP A 4 9.16 31.85 29.47
N MET A 5 8.02 31.25 29.12
CA MET A 5 7.96 29.83 28.72
C MET A 5 8.70 29.56 27.42
N LEU A 6 8.60 30.46 26.44
CA LEU A 6 9.37 30.35 25.21
C LEU A 6 10.87 30.36 25.48
N GLN A 7 11.31 31.31 26.30
CA GLN A 7 12.72 31.40 26.69
C GLN A 7 13.17 30.12 27.40
N TYR A 8 12.41 29.64 28.39
CA TYR A 8 12.71 28.40 29.10
C TYR A 8 12.88 27.20 28.13
N ILE A 9 11.98 27.05 27.13
CA ILE A 9 12.06 25.97 26.16
C ILE A 9 13.30 26.13 25.27
N CYS A 10 13.58 27.36 24.80
CA CYS A 10 14.74 27.62 23.99
C CYS A 10 16.05 27.28 24.73
N ASP A 11 16.14 27.68 26.01
CA ASP A 11 17.32 27.40 26.82
C ASP A 11 17.46 25.93 27.18
N ALA A 12 16.33 25.24 27.50
CA ALA A 12 16.33 23.81 27.85
C ALA A 12 16.71 22.88 26.70
N TYR A 13 16.43 23.28 25.46
CA TYR A 13 16.67 22.48 24.27
C TYR A 13 17.73 23.05 23.32
N ASP A 14 18.44 24.10 23.76
CA ASP A 14 19.48 24.79 22.99
C ASP A 14 18.99 25.23 21.58
N ILE A 15 17.77 25.82 21.56
CA ILE A 15 17.13 26.29 20.33
C ILE A 15 17.48 27.76 20.11
N PRO A 16 18.20 28.11 19.02
CA PRO A 16 18.46 29.51 18.69
C PRO A 16 17.16 30.29 18.49
N HIS A 17 17.05 31.48 19.07
CA HIS A 17 15.84 32.31 18.94
C HIS A 17 15.43 32.58 17.49
N GLY A 18 16.38 32.66 16.56
CA GLY A 18 16.13 32.82 15.12
C GLY A 18 15.42 31.63 14.46
N GLN A 19 15.35 30.47 15.13
CA GLN A 19 14.59 29.30 14.67
C GLN A 19 13.15 29.29 15.16
N CYS A 20 12.79 30.23 16.05
CA CYS A 20 11.43 30.34 16.60
C CYS A 20 10.56 31.18 15.66
N ILE A 21 9.65 30.53 14.96
CA ILE A 21 8.70 31.21 14.07
C ILE A 21 7.45 31.59 14.89
N ARG A 22 7.14 32.90 14.95
CA ARG A 22 5.91 33.39 15.53
C ARG A 22 4.75 33.05 14.61
N SER A 23 3.77 32.35 15.14
CA SER A 23 2.59 31.89 14.44
C SER A 23 1.31 32.27 15.19
N GLY A 24 0.14 31.97 14.63
CA GLY A 24 -1.14 32.18 15.27
C GLY A 24 -1.31 31.35 16.55
N ARG A 25 -2.31 31.70 17.35
CA ARG A 25 -2.61 31.01 18.63
C ARG A 25 -3.00 29.54 18.40
N TYR A 26 -3.68 29.26 17.32
CA TYR A 26 -4.11 27.93 16.92
C TYR A 26 -3.42 27.59 15.59
N LEU A 27 -2.62 26.54 15.60
CA LEU A 27 -1.87 26.09 14.44
C LEU A 27 -2.24 24.64 14.15
N ASN A 28 -3.32 24.45 13.42
CA ASN A 28 -3.68 23.17 12.82
C ASN A 28 -3.81 23.37 11.32
N LEU A 29 -2.69 23.20 10.60
CA LEU A 29 -2.64 23.41 9.15
C LEU A 29 -3.47 22.38 8.38
N GLU A 30 -3.77 21.23 8.97
CA GLU A 30 -4.63 20.21 8.37
C GLU A 30 -6.05 20.73 8.14
N ASP A 31 -6.56 21.58 9.05
CA ASP A 31 -7.90 22.16 8.92
C ASP A 31 -8.04 23.09 7.70
N LEU A 32 -6.93 23.58 7.14
CA LEU A 32 -6.95 24.36 5.90
C LEU A 32 -7.44 23.52 4.71
N SER A 33 -7.21 22.22 4.72
CA SER A 33 -7.72 21.30 3.70
C SER A 33 -9.25 21.18 3.69
N LYS A 34 -9.88 21.50 4.82
CA LYS A 34 -11.34 21.46 5.06
C LYS A 34 -11.98 22.83 4.96
N LEU A 35 -11.20 23.88 4.66
CA LEU A 35 -11.72 25.24 4.54
C LEU A 35 -12.79 25.29 3.45
N PRO A 36 -14.04 25.71 3.77
CA PRO A 36 -15.08 25.79 2.76
C PRO A 36 -14.73 26.85 1.71
N ASN A 37 -14.97 26.55 0.46
CA ASN A 37 -14.82 27.52 -0.62
C ASN A 37 -15.95 28.55 -0.55
N LEU A 38 -15.68 29.68 0.10
CA LEU A 38 -16.64 30.79 0.28
C LEU A 38 -16.75 31.69 -0.93
N THR A 39 -15.85 31.58 -1.92
CA THR A 39 -15.73 32.49 -3.07
C THR A 39 -16.27 31.93 -4.39
N GLY A 40 -16.74 30.67 -4.39
CA GLY A 40 -17.23 29.97 -5.56
C GLY A 40 -16.20 29.03 -6.19
N LYS A 41 -16.58 28.39 -7.30
CA LYS A 41 -15.79 27.35 -7.97
C LYS A 41 -14.51 27.86 -8.65
N GLU A 42 -14.38 29.15 -8.86
CA GLU A 42 -13.27 29.77 -9.61
C GLU A 42 -11.89 29.60 -8.93
N LEU A 43 -11.86 29.38 -7.60
CA LEU A 43 -10.61 29.16 -6.83
C LEU A 43 -10.33 27.68 -6.56
N SER A 44 -11.11 26.78 -7.12
CA SER A 44 -10.92 25.35 -6.95
C SER A 44 -10.40 24.75 -8.26
N GLU A 45 -9.24 24.11 -8.22
CA GLU A 45 -8.78 23.32 -9.34
C GLU A 45 -9.71 22.12 -9.55
N VAL A 46 -10.17 21.95 -10.79
CA VAL A 46 -10.88 20.75 -11.19
C VAL A 46 -9.84 19.70 -11.53
N LEU A 47 -9.69 18.69 -10.67
CA LEU A 47 -8.82 17.56 -10.98
C LEU A 47 -9.34 16.85 -12.23
N PRO A 48 -8.47 16.56 -13.21
CA PRO A 48 -8.86 15.81 -14.39
C PRO A 48 -9.38 14.42 -14.01
N SER A 49 -10.35 13.92 -14.76
CA SER A 49 -10.78 12.52 -14.61
C SER A 49 -9.60 11.58 -14.88
N PRO A 50 -9.43 10.51 -14.10
CA PRO A 50 -8.37 9.56 -14.33
C PRO A 50 -8.43 8.95 -15.73
N MET A 51 -7.27 8.81 -16.37
CA MET A 51 -7.15 8.19 -17.69
C MET A 51 -7.52 6.71 -17.61
N GLN A 52 -8.24 6.28 -18.63
CA GLN A 52 -8.57 4.87 -18.82
C GLN A 52 -7.35 4.08 -19.33
N ILE A 53 -7.34 2.76 -19.06
CA ILE A 53 -6.36 1.82 -19.61
C ILE A 53 -7.10 0.92 -20.60
N PRO A 54 -7.07 1.24 -21.92
CA PRO A 54 -7.88 0.54 -22.91
C PRO A 54 -7.65 -0.98 -22.93
N ALA A 55 -6.46 -1.44 -22.54
CA ALA A 55 -6.16 -2.86 -22.43
C ALA A 55 -7.02 -3.55 -21.36
N PHE A 56 -7.22 -2.92 -20.22
CA PHE A 56 -8.08 -3.45 -19.17
C PHE A 56 -9.58 -3.27 -19.51
N ASP A 57 -9.96 -2.11 -20.06
CA ASP A 57 -11.36 -1.77 -20.27
C ASP A 57 -12.02 -2.62 -21.38
N ARG A 58 -11.23 -3.03 -22.38
CA ARG A 58 -11.71 -3.85 -23.52
C ARG A 58 -11.65 -5.36 -23.25
N ALA A 59 -10.90 -5.79 -22.27
CA ALA A 59 -10.72 -7.21 -22.00
C ALA A 59 -11.87 -7.74 -21.12
N PRO A 60 -12.25 -9.00 -21.28
CA PRO A 60 -13.22 -9.66 -20.41
C PRO A 60 -12.78 -9.65 -18.95
N THR A 61 -11.49 -9.87 -18.70
CA THR A 61 -10.89 -9.84 -17.36
C THR A 61 -9.51 -9.19 -17.37
N MET A 62 -9.15 -8.55 -16.25
CA MET A 62 -7.78 -8.05 -16.05
C MET A 62 -6.77 -9.20 -15.97
N PHE A 63 -7.18 -10.37 -15.48
CA PHE A 63 -6.35 -11.55 -15.41
C PHE A 63 -5.79 -11.97 -16.77
N GLU A 64 -6.61 -11.91 -17.83
CA GLU A 64 -6.16 -12.23 -19.19
C GLU A 64 -5.11 -11.26 -19.70
N VAL A 65 -5.27 -9.99 -19.41
CA VAL A 65 -4.36 -8.92 -19.86
C VAL A 65 -3.04 -8.98 -19.11
N ILE A 66 -3.08 -9.15 -17.78
CA ILE A 66 -1.88 -9.24 -16.94
C ILE A 66 -1.06 -10.50 -17.28
N ARG A 67 -1.70 -11.57 -17.75
CA ARG A 67 -1.00 -12.76 -18.26
C ARG A 67 -0.12 -12.50 -19.48
N GLN A 68 -0.41 -11.46 -20.27
CA GLN A 68 0.33 -11.16 -21.50
C GLN A 68 1.54 -10.26 -21.23
N ARG A 69 1.44 -9.38 -20.24
CA ARG A 69 2.52 -8.45 -19.86
C ARG A 69 2.24 -7.80 -18.51
N ASP A 70 3.28 -7.29 -17.90
CA ASP A 70 3.17 -6.45 -16.71
C ASP A 70 2.53 -5.08 -17.03
N PHE A 71 1.83 -4.53 -16.05
CA PHE A 71 1.24 -3.18 -16.13
C PHE A 71 1.70 -2.34 -14.96
N LEU A 72 2.43 -1.28 -15.27
CA LEU A 72 2.73 -0.22 -14.32
C LEU A 72 1.70 0.89 -14.50
N ILE A 73 0.97 1.20 -13.44
CA ILE A 73 -0.01 2.28 -13.42
C ILE A 73 0.43 3.38 -12.47
N HIS A 74 0.00 4.60 -12.75
CA HIS A 74 0.41 5.79 -12.02
C HIS A 74 -0.81 6.55 -11.48
N PHE A 75 -0.96 6.59 -10.16
CA PHE A 75 -1.99 7.35 -9.47
C PHE A 75 -1.55 8.81 -9.30
N PRO A 76 -2.46 9.77 -9.28
CA PRO A 76 -3.92 9.69 -9.50
C PRO A 76 -4.31 9.70 -10.98
N TYR A 77 -3.33 9.71 -11.91
CA TYR A 77 -3.57 9.88 -13.35
C TYR A 77 -4.32 8.70 -13.98
N GLN A 78 -4.14 7.49 -13.45
CA GLN A 78 -4.99 6.34 -13.78
C GLN A 78 -5.82 5.95 -12.56
N SER A 79 -6.99 5.37 -12.82
CA SER A 79 -7.96 5.11 -11.76
C SER A 79 -7.51 4.01 -10.80
N PHE A 80 -7.67 4.27 -9.50
CA PHE A 80 -7.51 3.26 -8.46
C PHE A 80 -8.58 2.15 -8.56
N SER A 81 -9.69 2.40 -9.25
CA SER A 81 -10.75 1.41 -9.47
C SER A 81 -10.30 0.14 -10.19
N TYR A 82 -9.16 0.17 -10.90
CA TYR A 82 -8.57 -1.05 -11.45
C TYR A 82 -8.14 -2.04 -10.36
N LEU A 83 -7.68 -1.57 -9.20
CA LEU A 83 -7.36 -2.46 -8.09
C LEU A 83 -8.63 -3.08 -7.47
N THR A 84 -9.68 -2.30 -7.27
CA THR A 84 -10.96 -2.82 -6.75
C THR A 84 -11.63 -3.77 -7.74
N ARG A 85 -11.54 -3.49 -9.05
CA ARG A 85 -11.96 -4.41 -10.10
C ARG A 85 -11.18 -5.71 -10.08
N PHE A 86 -9.86 -5.65 -9.96
CA PHE A 86 -8.99 -6.83 -9.90
C PHE A 86 -9.34 -7.73 -8.71
N LEU A 87 -9.63 -7.15 -7.55
CA LEU A 87 -10.09 -7.89 -6.37
C LEU A 87 -11.48 -8.52 -6.58
N THR A 88 -12.38 -7.81 -7.26
CA THR A 88 -13.72 -8.35 -7.59
C THR A 88 -13.59 -9.53 -8.53
N GLU A 89 -12.81 -9.39 -9.61
CA GLU A 89 -12.54 -10.48 -10.54
C GLU A 89 -11.86 -11.66 -9.85
N ALA A 90 -10.97 -11.41 -8.88
CA ALA A 90 -10.34 -12.47 -8.08
C ALA A 90 -11.36 -13.23 -7.23
N ALA A 91 -12.33 -12.53 -6.63
CA ALA A 91 -13.39 -13.15 -5.84
C ALA A 91 -14.29 -14.07 -6.71
N ASP A 92 -14.60 -13.64 -7.92
CA ASP A 92 -15.48 -14.38 -8.82
C ASP A 92 -14.75 -15.49 -9.63
N ASN A 93 -13.42 -15.43 -9.72
CA ASN A 93 -12.63 -16.41 -10.48
C ASN A 93 -12.56 -17.75 -9.72
N PRO A 94 -13.12 -18.85 -10.26
CA PRO A 94 -13.10 -20.15 -9.61
C PRO A 94 -11.69 -20.73 -9.40
N ASN A 95 -10.73 -20.30 -10.18
CA ASN A 95 -9.33 -20.76 -10.05
C ASN A 95 -8.57 -20.08 -8.93
N VAL A 96 -9.04 -18.93 -8.42
CA VAL A 96 -8.42 -18.25 -7.29
C VAL A 96 -8.73 -18.98 -6.00
N THR A 97 -7.71 -19.28 -5.22
CA THR A 97 -7.81 -19.98 -3.93
C THR A 97 -7.54 -19.05 -2.76
N ASP A 98 -6.51 -18.21 -2.87
CA ASP A 98 -6.03 -17.39 -1.76
C ASP A 98 -5.83 -15.93 -2.20
N ILE A 99 -6.13 -15.01 -1.30
CA ILE A 99 -5.86 -13.59 -1.44
C ILE A 99 -5.13 -13.12 -0.18
N LYS A 100 -3.89 -12.63 -0.33
CA LYS A 100 -3.07 -12.09 0.76
C LYS A 100 -2.78 -10.62 0.50
N LEU A 101 -2.99 -9.77 1.51
CA LEU A 101 -2.84 -8.32 1.36
C LEU A 101 -2.23 -7.70 2.62
N THR A 102 -1.32 -6.73 2.43
CA THR A 102 -0.86 -5.88 3.52
C THR A 102 -1.75 -4.64 3.64
N GLN A 103 -2.15 -4.29 4.85
CA GLN A 103 -2.99 -3.12 5.13
C GLN A 103 -2.33 -2.23 6.16
N TYR A 104 -2.01 -0.99 5.75
CA TYR A 104 -1.40 0.01 6.62
C TYR A 104 -2.41 1.07 7.07
N ARG A 105 -3.15 1.66 6.12
CA ARG A 105 -4.21 2.64 6.38
C ARG A 105 -5.46 2.24 5.62
N VAL A 106 -6.55 2.07 6.36
CA VAL A 106 -7.86 1.77 5.79
C VAL A 106 -8.61 3.08 5.55
N ALA A 107 -9.21 3.24 4.37
CA ALA A 107 -10.12 4.35 4.14
C ALA A 107 -11.40 4.15 4.97
N GLU A 108 -12.02 5.23 5.39
CA GLU A 108 -13.38 5.19 5.89
C GLU A 108 -14.30 4.72 4.75
N ASN A 109 -15.11 3.68 4.98
CA ASN A 109 -15.92 3.01 3.97
C ASN A 109 -15.09 2.49 2.77
N SER A 110 -14.03 1.72 3.06
CA SER A 110 -13.08 1.23 2.06
C SER A 110 -13.68 0.20 1.12
N GLU A 111 -13.67 0.49 -0.19
CA GLU A 111 -14.01 -0.48 -1.24
C GLU A 111 -13.07 -1.70 -1.23
N ILE A 112 -11.79 -1.52 -0.87
CA ILE A 112 -10.85 -2.64 -0.75
C ILE A 112 -11.34 -3.63 0.28
N ILE A 113 -11.76 -3.16 1.46
CA ILE A 113 -12.30 -4.02 2.51
C ILE A 113 -13.57 -4.73 2.04
N ASP A 114 -14.48 -4.01 1.40
CA ASP A 114 -15.71 -4.60 0.85
C ASP A 114 -15.41 -5.73 -0.15
N ARG A 115 -14.41 -5.56 -1.02
CA ARG A 115 -14.00 -6.62 -1.97
C ARG A 115 -13.35 -7.81 -1.28
N LEU A 116 -12.60 -7.60 -0.19
CA LEU A 116 -12.04 -8.69 0.60
C LEU A 116 -13.12 -9.47 1.35
N LEU A 117 -14.12 -8.78 1.92
CA LEU A 117 -15.28 -9.40 2.53
C LEU A 117 -16.08 -10.22 1.50
N TYR A 118 -16.29 -9.66 0.31
CA TYR A 118 -16.95 -10.36 -0.78
C TYR A 118 -16.16 -11.60 -1.22
N ALA A 119 -14.84 -11.52 -1.32
CA ALA A 119 -14.01 -12.67 -1.65
C ALA A 119 -14.11 -13.80 -0.60
N ALA A 120 -14.13 -13.45 0.69
CA ALA A 120 -14.34 -14.43 1.76
C ALA A 120 -15.72 -15.08 1.67
N GLN A 121 -16.78 -14.32 1.37
CA GLN A 121 -18.14 -14.86 1.14
C GLN A 121 -18.19 -15.80 -0.07
N LYS A 122 -17.36 -15.58 -1.09
CA LYS A 122 -17.18 -16.47 -2.24
C LYS A 122 -16.32 -17.70 -1.95
N GLY A 123 -15.91 -17.90 -0.69
CA GLY A 123 -15.15 -19.08 -0.25
C GLY A 123 -13.65 -18.98 -0.51
N LYS A 124 -13.10 -17.77 -0.82
CA LYS A 124 -11.64 -17.59 -0.96
C LYS A 124 -10.98 -17.53 0.42
N GLN A 125 -9.77 -18.08 0.52
CA GLN A 125 -8.95 -17.90 1.71
C GLN A 125 -8.34 -16.50 1.69
N VAL A 126 -8.86 -15.61 2.52
CA VAL A 126 -8.38 -14.22 2.59
C VAL A 126 -7.54 -14.03 3.84
N THR A 127 -6.32 -13.51 3.68
CA THR A 127 -5.43 -13.14 4.78
C THR A 127 -5.00 -11.68 4.64
N VAL A 128 -5.24 -10.88 5.68
CA VAL A 128 -4.86 -9.47 5.72
C VAL A 128 -3.84 -9.25 6.83
N TYR A 129 -2.70 -8.67 6.46
CA TYR A 129 -1.62 -8.32 7.39
C TYR A 129 -1.76 -6.85 7.76
N VAL A 130 -2.20 -6.59 8.98
CA VAL A 130 -2.58 -5.25 9.44
C VAL A 130 -1.47 -4.66 10.32
N GLU A 131 -1.04 -3.44 9.97
CA GLU A 131 -0.20 -2.62 10.84
C GLU A 131 -1.09 -1.84 11.82
N ILE A 132 -1.10 -2.23 13.09
CA ILE A 132 -1.94 -1.59 14.11
C ILE A 132 -1.47 -0.17 14.41
N LYS A 133 -0.15 0.03 14.46
CA LYS A 133 0.46 1.33 14.81
C LYS A 133 0.54 2.28 13.60
N ALA A 134 -0.48 2.28 12.76
CA ALA A 134 -0.61 3.27 11.70
C ALA A 134 -1.06 4.59 12.33
N ARG A 135 -0.13 5.55 12.43
CA ARG A 135 -0.36 6.85 13.09
C ARG A 135 -1.63 7.51 12.57
N PHE A 136 -2.54 7.85 13.49
CA PHE A 136 -3.87 8.45 13.29
C PHE A 136 -4.97 7.51 12.75
N ASP A 137 -4.67 6.23 12.49
CA ASP A 137 -5.63 5.27 11.93
C ASP A 137 -5.79 4.03 12.82
N GLU A 138 -5.25 4.04 14.05
CA GLU A 138 -5.21 2.89 14.95
C GLU A 138 -6.62 2.36 15.27
N GLU A 139 -7.55 3.26 15.62
CA GLU A 139 -8.93 2.90 15.96
C GLU A 139 -9.66 2.29 14.74
N ASN A 140 -9.56 2.94 13.59
CA ASN A 140 -10.18 2.45 12.36
C ASN A 140 -9.61 1.09 11.93
N ASN A 141 -8.30 0.89 12.07
CA ASN A 141 -7.67 -0.39 11.78
C ASN A 141 -8.14 -1.50 12.74
N ILE A 142 -8.40 -1.20 14.01
CA ILE A 142 -8.93 -2.18 14.97
C ILE A 142 -10.37 -2.55 14.60
N ILE A 143 -11.25 -1.55 14.41
CA ILE A 143 -12.67 -1.78 14.06
C ILE A 143 -12.78 -2.61 12.77
N THR A 144 -12.03 -2.24 11.75
CA THR A 144 -12.03 -2.95 10.47
C THR A 144 -11.46 -4.36 10.58
N SER A 145 -10.44 -4.56 11.44
CA SER A 145 -9.88 -5.89 11.71
C SER A 145 -10.90 -6.82 12.36
N GLU A 146 -11.72 -6.31 13.28
CA GLU A 146 -12.79 -7.08 13.90
C GLU A 146 -13.88 -7.46 12.89
N LEU A 147 -14.27 -6.54 12.01
CA LEU A 147 -15.22 -6.78 10.93
C LEU A 147 -14.71 -7.91 10.00
N MET A 148 -13.46 -7.82 9.57
CA MET A 148 -12.83 -8.83 8.74
C MET A 148 -12.80 -10.22 9.41
N ARG A 149 -12.44 -10.29 10.69
CA ARG A 149 -12.42 -11.56 11.45
C ARG A 149 -13.81 -12.19 11.58
N LYS A 150 -14.82 -11.37 11.86
CA LYS A 150 -16.23 -11.84 11.93
C LYS A 150 -16.72 -12.41 10.59
N SER A 151 -16.15 -11.97 9.50
CA SER A 151 -16.46 -12.44 8.14
C SER A 151 -15.57 -13.59 7.67
N GLY A 152 -14.78 -14.20 8.55
CA GLY A 152 -13.94 -15.37 8.23
C GLY A 152 -12.59 -15.03 7.60
N ILE A 153 -12.21 -13.75 7.53
CA ILE A 153 -10.90 -13.33 7.06
C ILE A 153 -9.85 -13.54 8.15
N ARG A 154 -8.72 -14.13 7.79
CA ARG A 154 -7.57 -14.25 8.69
C ARG A 154 -6.86 -12.90 8.79
N VAL A 155 -6.89 -12.29 9.97
CA VAL A 155 -6.16 -11.06 10.24
C VAL A 155 -4.90 -11.38 11.03
N VAL A 156 -3.75 -10.99 10.48
CA VAL A 156 -2.42 -11.13 11.09
C VAL A 156 -1.92 -9.73 11.45
N TYR A 157 -1.56 -9.53 12.70
CA TYR A 157 -0.99 -8.26 13.14
C TYR A 157 0.52 -8.27 13.04
N SER A 158 1.11 -7.09 12.79
CA SER A 158 2.56 -6.92 12.79
C SER A 158 3.17 -7.32 14.14
N THR A 159 4.31 -7.99 14.09
CA THR A 159 5.08 -8.34 15.30
C THR A 159 5.59 -7.06 15.98
N PRO A 160 5.58 -6.98 17.33
CA PRO A 160 6.14 -5.82 18.03
C PRO A 160 7.59 -5.53 17.60
N GLY A 161 7.87 -4.28 17.26
CA GLY A 161 9.18 -3.84 16.77
C GLY A 161 9.39 -4.00 15.25
N LEU A 162 8.46 -4.66 14.53
CA LEU A 162 8.44 -4.75 13.09
C LEU A 162 7.29 -3.92 12.53
N LYS A 163 7.59 -2.92 11.71
CA LYS A 163 6.57 -2.13 11.03
C LYS A 163 6.34 -2.66 9.61
N VAL A 164 5.13 -3.14 9.33
CA VAL A 164 4.74 -3.58 7.99
C VAL A 164 4.22 -2.37 7.20
N HIS A 165 5.06 -1.83 6.32
CA HIS A 165 4.72 -0.67 5.48
C HIS A 165 4.69 -1.02 3.98
N ALA A 166 4.91 -2.25 3.60
CA ALA A 166 4.74 -2.74 2.24
C ALA A 166 3.28 -2.57 1.79
N LYS A 167 3.08 -2.28 0.53
CA LYS A 167 1.77 -2.27 -0.11
C LYS A 167 1.80 -3.37 -1.17
N ALA A 168 1.37 -4.54 -0.75
CA ALA A 168 1.48 -5.76 -1.52
C ALA A 168 0.18 -6.57 -1.46
N LEU A 169 -0.25 -7.03 -2.61
CA LEU A 169 -1.36 -7.95 -2.80
C LEU A 169 -0.84 -9.16 -3.59
N LEU A 170 -1.14 -10.35 -3.11
CA LEU A 170 -0.88 -11.61 -3.80
C LEU A 170 -2.18 -12.39 -3.93
N ILE A 171 -2.51 -12.79 -5.15
CA ILE A 171 -3.64 -13.63 -5.49
C ILE A 171 -3.09 -14.95 -6.00
N LYS A 172 -3.38 -16.05 -5.30
CA LYS A 172 -2.94 -17.40 -5.68
C LYS A 172 -4.04 -18.14 -6.39
N CYS A 173 -3.63 -18.92 -7.39
CA CYS A 173 -4.53 -19.73 -8.19
C CYS A 173 -4.25 -21.22 -7.97
N SER A 174 -5.28 -22.05 -8.20
CA SER A 174 -5.14 -23.49 -8.18
C SER A 174 -4.11 -23.98 -9.20
N THR A 175 -3.24 -24.89 -8.80
CA THR A 175 -2.20 -25.48 -9.65
C THR A 175 -2.71 -26.55 -10.63
N LEU A 176 -4.02 -26.82 -10.65
CA LEU A 176 -4.63 -27.85 -11.48
C LEU A 176 -4.48 -27.61 -12.99
N HIS A 177 -4.21 -26.36 -13.41
CA HIS A 177 -4.05 -25.99 -14.80
C HIS A 177 -2.60 -25.61 -15.10
N LYS A 178 -1.83 -26.52 -15.69
CA LYS A 178 -0.38 -26.36 -15.98
C LYS A 178 -0.01 -25.11 -16.80
N ASN A 179 -0.94 -24.55 -17.56
CA ASN A 179 -0.69 -23.41 -18.45
C ASN A 179 -1.21 -22.06 -17.87
N GLN A 180 -1.59 -22.02 -16.60
CA GLN A 180 -2.03 -20.78 -15.97
C GLN A 180 -1.01 -20.29 -14.95
N PRO A 181 -0.89 -18.97 -14.75
CA PRO A 181 -0.06 -18.42 -13.67
C PRO A 181 -0.52 -18.95 -12.32
N GLN A 182 0.44 -19.33 -11.49
CA GLN A 182 0.16 -19.82 -10.13
C GLN A 182 -0.23 -18.68 -9.19
N ALA A 183 0.21 -17.47 -9.50
CA ALA A 183 -0.11 -16.29 -8.73
C ALA A 183 -0.04 -15.00 -9.57
N TYR A 184 -0.76 -14.00 -9.10
CA TYR A 184 -0.73 -12.62 -9.56
C TYR A 184 -0.37 -11.73 -8.40
N ALA A 185 0.42 -10.70 -8.63
CA ALA A 185 0.79 -9.72 -7.64
C ALA A 185 0.39 -8.31 -8.05
N PHE A 186 0.06 -7.48 -7.07
CA PHE A 186 0.03 -6.04 -7.20
C PHE A 186 0.90 -5.43 -6.11
N LEU A 187 1.92 -4.68 -6.52
CA LEU A 187 2.83 -3.97 -5.64
C LEU A 187 2.64 -2.47 -5.83
N SER A 188 2.58 -1.70 -4.76
CA SER A 188 2.38 -0.25 -4.85
C SER A 188 3.32 0.52 -3.95
N THR A 189 3.64 1.75 -4.35
CA THR A 189 4.29 2.73 -3.49
C THR A 189 3.28 3.38 -2.54
N GLY A 190 2.01 3.52 -2.98
CA GLY A 190 0.89 4.11 -2.24
C GLY A 190 0.08 3.11 -1.43
N ASN A 191 -0.54 3.58 -0.36
CA ASN A 191 -1.43 2.75 0.46
C ASN A 191 -2.63 2.24 -0.34
N PHE A 192 -3.19 1.10 0.07
CA PHE A 192 -4.47 0.61 -0.42
C PHE A 192 -5.61 1.39 0.23
N ASN A 193 -5.70 2.65 -0.17
CA ASN A 193 -6.65 3.61 0.37
C ASN A 193 -7.11 4.53 -0.76
N GLU A 194 -8.38 4.48 -1.08
CA GLU A 194 -9.02 5.13 -2.22
C GLU A 194 -8.92 6.66 -2.15
N ASN A 195 -8.97 7.21 -0.93
CA ASN A 195 -8.91 8.64 -0.72
C ASN A 195 -7.50 9.19 -0.98
N THR A 196 -6.48 8.50 -0.45
CA THR A 196 -5.08 8.92 -0.66
C THR A 196 -4.64 8.73 -2.10
N ALA A 197 -5.13 7.69 -2.80
CA ALA A 197 -4.81 7.42 -4.20
C ALA A 197 -5.32 8.50 -5.18
N ARG A 198 -6.24 9.36 -4.74
CA ARG A 198 -6.73 10.52 -5.54
C ARG A 198 -5.85 11.75 -5.40
N ILE A 199 -4.94 11.77 -4.43
CA ILE A 199 -4.17 12.98 -4.05
C ILE A 199 -2.67 12.73 -4.26
N TYR A 200 -2.17 11.56 -3.87
CA TYR A 200 -0.75 11.25 -3.90
C TYR A 200 -0.33 10.65 -5.25
N SER A 201 0.86 11.05 -5.71
CA SER A 201 1.50 10.46 -6.88
C SER A 201 2.17 9.16 -6.48
N ASP A 202 1.54 8.05 -6.84
CA ASP A 202 2.00 6.71 -6.52
C ASP A 202 2.03 5.81 -7.76
N MET A 203 2.78 4.72 -7.70
CA MET A 203 2.85 3.73 -8.76
C MET A 203 2.34 2.38 -8.26
N GLY A 204 1.70 1.63 -9.17
CA GLY A 204 1.24 0.28 -8.91
C GLY A 204 1.62 -0.66 -10.05
N LEU A 205 2.22 -1.81 -9.72
CA LEU A 205 2.64 -2.83 -10.67
C LEU A 205 1.74 -4.05 -10.55
N PHE A 206 1.02 -4.37 -11.62
CA PHE A 206 0.38 -5.67 -11.80
C PHE A 206 1.32 -6.61 -12.54
N THR A 207 1.58 -7.80 -12.01
CA THR A 207 2.52 -8.76 -12.59
C THR A 207 2.16 -10.21 -12.28
N ILE A 208 2.60 -11.13 -13.17
CA ILE A 208 2.65 -12.57 -12.95
C ILE A 208 4.08 -13.08 -12.86
N ASN A 209 5.06 -12.19 -12.82
CA ASN A 209 6.47 -12.59 -12.76
C ASN A 209 6.67 -13.56 -11.58
N ARG A 210 7.15 -14.77 -11.92
CA ARG A 210 7.25 -15.86 -10.94
C ARG A 210 8.26 -15.58 -9.84
N GLU A 211 9.32 -14.88 -10.15
CA GLU A 211 10.33 -14.51 -9.15
C GLU A 211 9.74 -13.56 -8.13
N ILE A 212 9.00 -12.54 -8.59
CA ILE A 212 8.31 -11.58 -7.72
C ILE A 212 7.21 -12.28 -6.90
N THR A 213 6.34 -13.05 -7.53
CA THR A 213 5.19 -13.66 -6.85
C THR A 213 5.61 -14.71 -5.84
N SER A 214 6.67 -15.51 -6.12
CA SER A 214 7.18 -16.52 -5.18
C SER A 214 7.88 -15.89 -3.98
N GLU A 215 8.68 -14.84 -4.19
CA GLU A 215 9.31 -14.12 -3.10
C GLU A 215 8.29 -13.32 -2.27
N LEU A 216 7.22 -12.83 -2.90
CA LEU A 216 6.13 -12.18 -2.19
C LEU A 216 5.35 -13.18 -1.31
N ASP A 217 5.08 -14.40 -1.78
CA ASP A 217 4.47 -15.46 -0.95
C ASP A 217 5.37 -15.85 0.23
N LYS A 218 6.70 -15.91 -0.01
CA LYS A 218 7.70 -16.09 1.05
C LYS A 218 7.64 -14.96 2.07
N LEU A 219 7.58 -13.69 1.61
CA LEU A 219 7.46 -12.53 2.51
C LEU A 219 6.21 -12.64 3.39
N PHE A 220 5.07 -12.99 2.84
CA PHE A 220 3.86 -13.22 3.60
C PHE A 220 4.00 -14.37 4.62
N SER A 221 4.73 -15.43 4.27
CA SER A 221 5.02 -16.54 5.19
C SER A 221 5.96 -16.14 6.33
N ILE A 222 6.85 -15.18 6.11
CA ILE A 222 7.68 -14.59 7.18
C ILE A 222 6.82 -13.71 8.09
N LEU A 223 5.93 -12.90 7.51
CA LEU A 223 5.06 -12.00 8.27
C LEU A 223 4.09 -12.74 9.18
N ASP A 224 3.67 -13.94 8.83
CA ASP A 224 2.78 -14.77 9.67
C ASP A 224 3.55 -15.78 10.56
N GLY A 225 4.88 -15.76 10.52
CA GLY A 225 5.73 -16.61 11.34
C GLY A 225 5.85 -18.07 10.85
N SER A 226 5.31 -18.42 9.69
CA SER A 226 5.37 -19.79 9.15
C SER A 226 6.70 -20.09 8.43
N SER A 227 7.51 -19.08 8.15
CA SER A 227 8.84 -19.22 7.53
C SER A 227 9.88 -18.32 8.18
N ASN A 228 11.12 -18.82 8.25
CA ASN A 228 12.30 -18.05 8.65
C ASN A 228 13.31 -17.85 7.50
N ASP A 229 12.93 -18.20 6.27
CA ASP A 229 13.80 -18.02 5.09
C ASP A 229 13.87 -16.54 4.69
N ARG A 230 15.01 -15.91 5.02
CA ARG A 230 15.27 -14.47 4.82
C ARG A 230 16.05 -14.17 3.53
N TYR A 231 16.24 -15.15 2.66
CA TYR A 231 16.95 -14.94 1.40
C TYR A 231 16.01 -14.43 0.32
N PHE A 232 16.31 -13.24 -0.20
CA PHE A 232 15.59 -12.59 -1.29
C PHE A 232 16.59 -12.21 -2.40
N GLN A 233 16.22 -12.48 -3.63
CA GLN A 233 17.04 -12.21 -4.80
C GLN A 233 16.44 -11.10 -5.67
N THR A 234 15.13 -11.10 -5.84
CA THR A 234 14.38 -10.16 -6.70
C THR A 234 13.80 -9.00 -5.90
N LEU A 235 13.13 -9.30 -4.79
CA LEU A 235 12.58 -8.27 -3.91
C LEU A 235 13.66 -7.71 -2.98
N LEU A 236 13.67 -6.39 -2.86
CA LEU A 236 14.49 -5.70 -1.86
C LEU A 236 13.68 -5.53 -0.58
N VAL A 237 14.00 -6.32 0.43
CA VAL A 237 13.32 -6.29 1.74
C VAL A 237 14.20 -5.56 2.73
N ALA A 238 13.66 -4.47 3.33
CA ALA A 238 14.42 -3.50 4.11
C ALA A 238 15.29 -4.10 5.21
N GLN A 239 14.80 -5.12 5.93
CA GLN A 239 15.53 -5.75 7.03
C GLN A 239 16.49 -6.86 6.62
N PHE A 240 16.47 -7.28 5.35
CA PHE A 240 17.23 -8.47 4.94
C PHE A 240 18.33 -8.14 3.94
N ASN A 241 17.98 -7.68 2.74
CA ASN A 241 18.95 -7.54 1.65
C ASN A 241 19.03 -6.13 1.04
N MET A 242 18.06 -5.24 1.33
CA MET A 242 17.94 -3.96 0.61
C MET A 242 19.18 -3.08 0.75
N VAL A 243 19.74 -2.95 1.96
CA VAL A 243 20.88 -2.08 2.21
C VAL A 243 22.12 -2.57 1.46
N ASP A 244 22.39 -3.87 1.54
CA ASP A 244 23.59 -4.46 0.92
C ASP A 244 23.50 -4.44 -0.60
N VAL A 245 22.35 -4.79 -1.17
CA VAL A 245 22.12 -4.74 -2.63
C VAL A 245 22.22 -3.30 -3.15
N LEU A 246 21.67 -2.31 -2.45
CA LEU A 246 21.78 -0.91 -2.86
C LEU A 246 23.22 -0.42 -2.80
N LYS A 247 23.97 -0.74 -1.74
CA LYS A 247 25.40 -0.42 -1.65
C LYS A 247 26.20 -1.03 -2.80
N GLN A 248 25.95 -2.32 -3.11
CA GLN A 248 26.58 -2.99 -4.24
C GLN A 248 26.26 -2.29 -5.57
N LYS A 249 24.99 -1.98 -5.82
CA LYS A 249 24.56 -1.28 -7.04
C LYS A 249 25.19 0.12 -7.17
N ILE A 250 25.26 0.87 -6.08
CA ILE A 250 25.90 2.19 -6.05
C ILE A 250 27.40 2.07 -6.37
N ASN A 251 28.07 1.10 -5.77
CA ASN A 251 29.51 0.90 -5.99
C ASN A 251 29.85 0.38 -7.40
N LEU A 252 28.93 -0.35 -8.05
CA LEU A 252 29.12 -0.90 -9.39
C LEU A 252 28.79 0.10 -10.51
N SER A 253 28.13 1.21 -10.20
CA SER A 253 27.62 2.10 -11.25
C SER A 253 28.33 3.43 -11.30
N ASN A 254 29.16 3.58 -12.34
CA ASN A 254 29.46 4.88 -12.93
C ASN A 254 28.38 5.32 -13.95
N SER A 255 27.34 4.53 -14.17
CA SER A 255 26.17 4.86 -15.03
C SER A 255 24.94 4.07 -14.58
N LEU A 256 23.83 4.76 -14.24
CA LEU A 256 22.75 4.18 -13.45
C LEU A 256 21.36 4.35 -14.02
N VAL A 257 20.60 3.25 -14.03
CA VAL A 257 19.13 3.25 -13.91
C VAL A 257 18.78 2.43 -12.66
N ILE A 258 18.21 3.06 -11.64
CA ILE A 258 17.68 2.36 -10.44
C ILE A 258 16.18 2.25 -10.60
N SER A 259 15.68 1.01 -10.70
CA SER A 259 14.26 0.72 -10.51
C SER A 259 14.08 0.31 -9.04
N LEU A 260 13.51 1.20 -8.25
CA LEU A 260 13.39 1.00 -6.82
C LEU A 260 11.92 0.85 -6.41
N PHE A 261 11.52 -0.37 -6.02
CA PHE A 261 10.33 -0.59 -5.20
C PHE A 261 10.77 -0.67 -3.74
N ILE A 262 10.57 0.41 -2.99
CA ILE A 262 11.00 0.47 -1.60
C ILE A 262 9.95 -0.19 -0.72
N VAL A 263 10.31 -1.32 -0.13
CA VAL A 263 9.61 -1.92 1.00
C VAL A 263 10.38 -1.51 2.26
N ASN A 264 10.05 -0.35 2.73
CA ASN A 264 10.18 0.22 4.08
C ASN A 264 11.51 0.63 4.73
N LYS A 265 11.40 1.75 5.47
CA LYS A 265 12.41 2.36 6.33
C LYS A 265 12.27 1.85 7.78
N PRO A 266 13.34 1.41 8.46
CA PRO A 266 13.30 1.22 9.91
C PRO A 266 13.22 2.59 10.62
N ILE A 267 12.54 2.60 11.76
CA ILE A 267 12.56 3.71 12.72
C ILE A 267 13.83 3.62 13.53
#